data_0fd871455b53a66780806d710b1aae9d
#
_entry.id   0fd871455b53a66780806d710b1aae9d
#
_cell.length_a   1.000
_cell.length_b   1.000
_cell.length_c   1.000
_cell.angle_alpha   90.00
_cell.angle_beta   90.00
_cell.angle_gamma   90.00
#
_symmetry.space_group_name_H-M   'P 1'
#
loop_
_entity.id
_entity.type
_entity.pdbx_description
1 polymer ?
#
loop_
_entity_poly.entity_id
_entity_poly.type
_entity_poly.pdbx_seq_one_letter_code
_entity_poly.pdbx_strand_id
1 'polypeptide(L)'
;MGISDIGCYGSEIETPNLDKLAANGLRFTQFYNTARCCPTRASLLSGLYPHQAGIGWMMVDRGHDGYRGELNRECITIAEALKTSGYGTYMAGKWHVTKHISPDGPKNNWPMQRGFDRFYGTIHGAGSLWDPNTLTRDNTQMSPDNDPEYKPEKEWFYTDAISDQTVRYIEEHVKAKPNDPFFCYVSYTAAHWPMHARDEVIEKYKGKYDAGYKVIREARFKKMKELGIIKKDSKLSPQPWEWGTVKEEEWEIKCMEVYAAMVDEMDQGIGQIIETLEKNQKLDNTLILFLQDNGGCAEAFGRGKNKTTGPRAAEPSLPPMKKGELQTRMLPTQTRDGYPVRTGPGVMPGPADTYIGYGLGWANVSNTPFREYKHWVHEGGISTPLIAHWPAGIKRKGELDHQPGHLIDIMATCIEIGGVSYPKKKDGIKIKPLEGKSLNTAFKGKKIKREALYWEHEGNRAIRKGDWKLVSKENKPWELYNIKSDRSELNDLSKSKRDLVAELSKAYQDYADRA
;
A
#
# COMPACT_ATOMS: atom_id res chain seq x y z
N MET A 1 1.74 4.67 3.22
CA MET A 1 1.20 6.05 3.12
C MET A 1 -0.08 6.13 3.93
N GLY A 2 -0.35 7.28 4.57
CA GLY A 2 -1.61 7.51 5.27
C GLY A 2 -2.70 8.05 4.34
N ILE A 3 -3.94 8.09 4.84
CA ILE A 3 -5.10 8.52 4.04
C ILE A 3 -4.98 9.97 3.53
N SER A 4 -4.22 10.82 4.20
CA SER A 4 -4.07 12.24 3.87
C SER A 4 -2.77 12.57 3.10
N ASP A 5 -2.08 11.60 2.51
CA ASP A 5 -0.78 11.82 1.86
C ASP A 5 -0.87 12.18 0.36
N ILE A 6 -2.06 12.32 -0.22
CA ILE A 6 -2.24 12.75 -1.62
C ILE A 6 -3.16 13.97 -1.72
N GLY A 7 -2.94 14.82 -2.73
CA GLY A 7 -3.59 16.13 -2.86
C GLY A 7 -5.11 16.09 -2.80
N CYS A 8 -5.75 15.19 -3.56
CA CYS A 8 -7.21 15.03 -3.58
C CYS A 8 -7.82 14.46 -2.28
N TYR A 9 -7.00 14.09 -1.30
CA TYR A 9 -7.42 13.75 0.07
C TYR A 9 -6.88 14.74 1.13
N GLY A 10 -6.27 15.84 0.73
CA GLY A 10 -5.97 16.97 1.60
C GLY A 10 -4.50 17.24 1.87
N SER A 11 -3.56 16.52 1.21
CA SER A 11 -2.13 16.76 1.34
C SER A 11 -1.67 18.05 0.69
N GLU A 12 -0.55 18.56 1.16
CA GLU A 12 0.31 19.56 0.51
C GLU A 12 1.31 18.93 -0.48
N ILE A 13 1.45 17.60 -0.46
CA ILE A 13 2.29 16.88 -1.42
C ILE A 13 1.66 16.95 -2.80
N GLU A 14 2.46 17.27 -3.80
CA GLU A 14 2.01 17.44 -5.17
C GLU A 14 1.76 16.08 -5.83
N THR A 15 0.49 15.78 -6.15
CA THR A 15 0.07 14.54 -6.82
C THR A 15 -0.89 14.85 -7.97
N PRO A 16 -0.46 15.65 -8.98
CA PRO A 16 -1.36 16.15 -10.01
C PRO A 16 -2.01 15.05 -10.86
N ASN A 17 -1.34 13.91 -11.06
CA ASN A 17 -1.86 12.80 -11.85
C ASN A 17 -2.96 12.04 -11.10
N LEU A 18 -2.75 11.76 -9.80
CA LEU A 18 -3.79 11.20 -8.94
C LEU A 18 -4.96 12.17 -8.76
N ASP A 19 -4.70 13.47 -8.66
CA ASP A 19 -5.72 14.50 -8.55
C ASP A 19 -6.57 14.58 -9.84
N LYS A 20 -5.94 14.43 -11.03
CA LYS A 20 -6.63 14.33 -12.33
C LYS A 20 -7.52 13.09 -12.41
N LEU A 21 -7.03 11.92 -11.96
CA LEU A 21 -7.84 10.70 -11.87
C LEU A 21 -9.03 10.89 -10.93
N ALA A 22 -8.82 11.50 -9.78
CA ALA A 22 -9.86 11.78 -8.78
C ALA A 22 -10.93 12.75 -9.29
N ALA A 23 -10.52 13.80 -9.98
CA ALA A 23 -11.44 14.80 -10.56
C ALA A 23 -12.35 14.21 -11.64
N ASN A 24 -11.86 13.21 -12.38
CA ASN A 24 -12.59 12.52 -13.45
C ASN A 24 -13.10 11.12 -13.06
N GLY A 25 -12.95 10.74 -11.79
CA GLY A 25 -13.33 9.46 -11.22
C GLY A 25 -14.21 9.60 -9.97
N LEU A 26 -14.29 8.53 -9.21
CA LEU A 26 -15.03 8.44 -7.95
C LEU A 26 -14.05 8.22 -6.81
N ARG A 27 -14.14 9.04 -5.74
CA ARG A 27 -13.34 8.88 -4.54
C ARG A 27 -14.15 8.26 -3.41
N PHE A 28 -13.60 7.21 -2.79
CA PHE A 28 -14.21 6.62 -1.60
C PHE A 28 -13.59 7.21 -0.35
N THR A 29 -14.42 7.69 0.57
CA THR A 29 -13.96 8.30 1.82
C THR A 29 -13.80 7.28 2.96
N GLN A 30 -14.36 6.08 2.81
CA GLN A 30 -14.36 5.00 3.80
C GLN A 30 -13.94 3.67 3.17
N PHE A 31 -12.75 3.63 2.55
CA PHE A 31 -12.18 2.39 2.05
C PHE A 31 -11.12 1.85 3.00
N TYR A 32 -11.04 0.52 3.13
CA TYR A 32 -10.24 -0.12 4.17
C TYR A 32 -9.28 -1.16 3.62
N ASN A 33 -8.05 -1.14 4.17
CA ASN A 33 -7.05 -2.18 4.04
C ASN A 33 -7.01 -3.07 5.31
N THR A 34 -6.00 -3.93 5.46
CA THR A 34 -5.85 -4.85 6.59
C THR A 34 -4.65 -4.50 7.49
N ALA A 35 -4.38 -3.22 7.65
CA ALA A 35 -3.38 -2.61 8.54
C ALA A 35 -1.91 -2.96 8.25
N ARG A 36 -1.60 -3.94 7.39
CA ARG A 36 -0.23 -4.39 7.11
C ARG A 36 -0.07 -4.85 5.66
N CYS A 37 1.12 -4.66 5.10
CA CYS A 37 1.40 -4.91 3.69
C CYS A 37 1.12 -6.36 3.21
N CYS A 38 1.67 -7.39 3.86
CA CYS A 38 1.44 -8.79 3.45
C CYS A 38 -0.04 -9.19 3.53
N PRO A 39 -0.74 -9.00 4.68
CA PRO A 39 -2.16 -9.28 4.80
C PRO A 39 -3.01 -8.53 3.77
N THR A 40 -2.73 -7.24 3.55
CA THR A 40 -3.42 -6.42 2.56
C THR A 40 -3.27 -6.99 1.15
N ARG A 41 -2.05 -7.34 0.75
CA ARG A 41 -1.78 -7.89 -0.59
C ARG A 41 -2.45 -9.24 -0.79
N ALA A 42 -2.46 -10.09 0.23
CA ALA A 42 -3.19 -11.35 0.21
C ALA A 42 -4.69 -11.13 0.01
N SER A 43 -5.30 -10.22 0.77
CA SER A 43 -6.72 -9.89 0.67
C SER A 43 -7.09 -9.25 -0.66
N LEU A 44 -6.28 -8.30 -1.16
CA LEU A 44 -6.50 -7.64 -2.45
C LEU A 44 -6.46 -8.65 -3.59
N LEU A 45 -5.43 -9.48 -3.62
CA LEU A 45 -5.23 -10.44 -4.72
C LEU A 45 -6.24 -11.57 -4.72
N SER A 46 -6.76 -11.99 -3.55
CA SER A 46 -7.61 -13.19 -3.43
C SER A 46 -9.10 -12.90 -3.19
N GLY A 47 -9.45 -11.69 -2.74
CA GLY A 47 -10.84 -11.37 -2.33
C GLY A 47 -11.28 -12.05 -1.03
N LEU A 48 -10.33 -12.55 -0.24
CA LEU A 48 -10.52 -13.22 1.04
C LEU A 48 -9.92 -12.39 2.19
N TYR A 49 -10.33 -12.66 3.41
CA TYR A 49 -9.61 -12.12 4.56
C TYR A 49 -8.22 -12.78 4.68
N PRO A 50 -7.22 -12.10 5.29
CA PRO A 50 -5.83 -12.54 5.24
C PRO A 50 -5.59 -13.97 5.75
N HIS A 51 -6.26 -14.35 6.84
CA HIS A 51 -6.15 -15.70 7.44
C HIS A 51 -6.69 -16.80 6.52
N GLN A 52 -7.78 -16.53 5.83
CA GLN A 52 -8.34 -17.45 4.84
C GLN A 52 -7.39 -17.67 3.66
N ALA A 53 -6.56 -16.68 3.33
CA ALA A 53 -5.54 -16.78 2.29
C ALA A 53 -4.18 -17.32 2.78
N GLY A 54 -4.01 -17.57 4.09
CA GLY A 54 -2.79 -18.09 4.70
C GLY A 54 -1.78 -17.04 5.16
N ILE A 55 -2.12 -15.74 5.10
CA ILE A 55 -1.23 -14.62 5.43
C ILE A 55 -1.88 -13.67 6.44
N GLY A 56 -2.25 -14.18 7.61
CA GLY A 56 -2.74 -13.34 8.74
C GLY A 56 -1.62 -12.47 9.35
N TRP A 57 -0.35 -12.79 9.07
CA TRP A 57 0.81 -12.04 9.52
C TRP A 57 1.76 -11.69 8.37
N MET A 58 3.07 -11.81 8.59
CA MET A 58 4.12 -11.58 7.59
C MET A 58 4.51 -12.88 6.88
N MET A 59 5.61 -12.87 6.14
CA MET A 59 6.11 -14.01 5.36
C MET A 59 6.81 -15.10 6.19
N VAL A 60 6.39 -15.34 7.43
CA VAL A 60 6.93 -16.41 8.29
C VAL A 60 5.83 -17.40 8.60
N ASP A 61 6.12 -18.70 8.43
CA ASP A 61 5.23 -19.77 8.80
C ASP A 61 5.20 -19.94 10.32
N ARG A 62 4.02 -19.77 10.92
CA ARG A 62 3.79 -19.92 12.37
C ARG A 62 3.13 -21.26 12.72
N GLY A 63 3.02 -22.19 11.75
CA GLY A 63 2.49 -23.53 11.98
C GLY A 63 0.97 -23.66 11.94
N HIS A 64 0.23 -22.57 11.67
CA HIS A 64 -1.24 -22.55 11.57
C HIS A 64 -1.70 -22.16 10.16
N ASP A 65 -2.83 -22.67 9.72
CA ASP A 65 -3.30 -22.48 8.33
C ASP A 65 -3.52 -21.00 7.96
N GLY A 66 -4.01 -20.19 8.88
CA GLY A 66 -4.13 -18.73 8.67
C GLY A 66 -2.80 -17.99 8.67
N TYR A 67 -1.67 -18.62 9.04
CA TYR A 67 -0.36 -17.98 9.27
C TYR A 67 0.79 -18.75 8.60
N ARG A 68 0.58 -19.26 7.37
CA ARG A 68 1.60 -19.99 6.60
C ARG A 68 2.68 -19.09 5.99
N GLY A 69 2.47 -17.77 6.01
CA GLY A 69 3.40 -16.79 5.46
C GLY A 69 3.47 -16.78 3.93
N GLU A 70 2.54 -17.45 3.27
CA GLU A 70 2.37 -17.46 1.82
C GLU A 70 0.92 -17.75 1.43
N LEU A 71 0.53 -17.36 0.21
CA LEU A 71 -0.80 -17.67 -0.31
C LEU A 71 -1.02 -19.19 -0.34
N ASN A 72 -2.10 -19.65 0.27
CA ASN A 72 -2.47 -21.07 0.25
C ASN A 72 -3.07 -21.49 -1.10
N ARG A 73 -3.32 -22.78 -1.27
CA ARG A 73 -3.89 -23.33 -2.51
C ARG A 73 -5.42 -23.29 -2.57
N GLU A 74 -6.09 -22.89 -1.48
CA GLU A 74 -7.54 -22.74 -1.40
C GLU A 74 -8.01 -21.34 -1.87
N CYS A 75 -7.08 -20.48 -2.30
CA CYS A 75 -7.36 -19.19 -2.92
C CYS A 75 -6.73 -19.11 -4.30
N ILE A 76 -7.34 -18.29 -5.17
CA ILE A 76 -6.78 -17.88 -6.45
C ILE A 76 -6.56 -16.36 -6.45
N THR A 77 -5.67 -15.89 -7.31
CA THR A 77 -5.43 -14.45 -7.49
C THR A 77 -6.35 -13.86 -8.55
N ILE A 78 -6.46 -12.52 -8.57
CA ILE A 78 -7.15 -11.79 -9.65
C ILE A 78 -6.58 -12.18 -11.02
N ALA A 79 -5.25 -12.29 -11.13
CA ALA A 79 -4.58 -12.67 -12.37
C ALA A 79 -4.97 -14.09 -12.81
N GLU A 80 -4.95 -15.07 -11.89
CA GLU A 80 -5.40 -16.44 -12.18
C GLU A 80 -6.85 -16.49 -12.67
N ALA A 81 -7.72 -15.68 -12.08
CA ALA A 81 -9.13 -15.63 -12.45
C ALA A 81 -9.33 -14.97 -13.82
N LEU A 82 -8.80 -13.77 -14.04
CA LEU A 82 -8.97 -13.01 -15.26
C LEU A 82 -8.35 -13.70 -16.49
N LYS A 83 -7.26 -14.42 -16.30
CA LYS A 83 -6.59 -15.19 -17.35
C LYS A 83 -7.53 -16.23 -17.99
N THR A 84 -8.49 -16.78 -17.24
CA THR A 84 -9.48 -17.74 -17.79
C THR A 84 -10.43 -17.12 -18.81
N SER A 85 -10.50 -15.78 -18.86
CA SER A 85 -11.31 -15.01 -19.83
C SER A 85 -10.46 -14.25 -20.85
N GLY A 86 -9.22 -14.69 -21.08
CA GLY A 86 -8.36 -14.15 -22.13
C GLY A 86 -7.62 -12.86 -21.78
N TYR A 87 -7.61 -12.43 -20.51
CA TYR A 87 -6.81 -11.27 -20.12
C TYR A 87 -5.31 -11.55 -20.19
N GLY A 88 -4.55 -10.62 -20.77
CA GLY A 88 -3.12 -10.52 -20.51
C GLY A 88 -2.90 -10.03 -19.06
N THR A 89 -1.98 -10.64 -18.33
CA THR A 89 -1.83 -10.38 -16.88
C THR A 89 -0.40 -9.99 -16.55
N TYR A 90 -0.21 -8.77 -16.06
CA TYR A 90 1.10 -8.16 -15.86
C TYR A 90 1.25 -7.62 -14.45
N MET A 91 2.47 -7.70 -13.92
CA MET A 91 2.79 -7.13 -12.62
C MET A 91 4.13 -6.41 -12.65
N ALA A 92 4.15 -5.19 -12.10
CA ALA A 92 5.38 -4.48 -11.78
C ALA A 92 5.38 -4.02 -10.31
N GLY A 93 6.50 -4.26 -9.61
CA GLY A 93 6.71 -3.82 -8.24
C GLY A 93 6.70 -4.94 -7.19
N LYS A 94 6.35 -4.59 -5.97
CA LYS A 94 6.44 -5.44 -4.78
C LYS A 94 5.40 -6.56 -4.75
N TRP A 95 5.86 -7.84 -4.63
CA TRP A 95 5.00 -9.01 -4.45
C TRP A 95 4.57 -9.27 -3.00
N HIS A 96 5.49 -9.70 -2.16
CA HIS A 96 5.37 -9.78 -0.70
C HIS A 96 4.26 -10.70 -0.16
N VAL A 97 3.94 -11.81 -0.84
CA VAL A 97 2.94 -12.81 -0.42
C VAL A 97 3.47 -14.25 -0.52
N THR A 98 4.77 -14.43 -0.30
CA THR A 98 5.44 -15.73 -0.20
C THR A 98 6.60 -15.67 0.77
N LYS A 99 6.84 -16.76 1.52
CA LYS A 99 8.01 -16.92 2.39
C LYS A 99 9.28 -17.34 1.63
N HIS A 100 9.13 -17.82 0.40
CA HIS A 100 10.22 -18.29 -0.44
C HIS A 100 10.76 -17.18 -1.32
N ILE A 101 11.83 -16.54 -0.88
CA ILE A 101 12.45 -15.38 -1.54
C ILE A 101 13.83 -15.67 -2.16
N SER A 102 14.39 -16.87 -1.90
CA SER A 102 15.70 -17.26 -2.45
C SER A 102 15.62 -17.52 -3.96
N PRO A 103 16.64 -17.14 -4.75
CA PRO A 103 16.70 -17.42 -6.19
C PRO A 103 16.64 -18.92 -6.51
N ASP A 104 17.19 -19.75 -5.64
CA ASP A 104 17.25 -21.22 -5.81
C ASP A 104 16.13 -21.96 -5.05
N GLY A 105 15.26 -21.22 -4.36
CA GLY A 105 14.17 -21.79 -3.57
C GLY A 105 12.91 -22.10 -4.40
N PRO A 106 11.88 -22.65 -3.74
CA PRO A 106 10.57 -22.90 -4.36
C PRO A 106 9.94 -21.59 -4.88
N LYS A 107 9.38 -21.65 -6.09
CA LYS A 107 8.74 -20.51 -6.76
C LYS A 107 7.22 -20.65 -6.91
N ASN A 108 6.62 -21.68 -6.32
CA ASN A 108 5.19 -22.01 -6.46
C ASN A 108 4.21 -20.88 -6.10
N ASN A 109 4.65 -19.92 -5.31
CA ASN A 109 3.89 -18.69 -4.96
C ASN A 109 4.55 -17.41 -5.48
N TRP A 110 5.42 -17.49 -6.49
CA TRP A 110 5.92 -16.31 -7.18
C TRP A 110 4.88 -15.82 -8.21
N PRO A 111 4.95 -14.57 -8.68
CA PRO A 111 3.93 -13.97 -9.55
C PRO A 111 3.58 -14.81 -10.78
N MET A 112 4.59 -15.35 -11.49
CA MET A 112 4.37 -16.16 -12.70
C MET A 112 3.53 -17.41 -12.41
N GLN A 113 3.74 -18.07 -11.27
CA GLN A 113 3.01 -19.28 -10.83
C GLN A 113 1.64 -18.94 -10.21
N ARG A 114 1.41 -17.63 -9.94
CA ARG A 114 0.13 -17.12 -9.45
C ARG A 114 -0.60 -16.28 -10.49
N GLY A 115 -0.42 -16.65 -11.77
CA GLY A 115 -1.26 -16.23 -12.89
C GLY A 115 -0.76 -15.06 -13.72
N PHE A 116 0.34 -14.40 -13.37
CA PHE A 116 0.90 -13.32 -14.18
C PHE A 116 1.69 -13.87 -15.38
N ASP A 117 1.56 -13.23 -16.53
CA ASP A 117 2.30 -13.54 -17.77
C ASP A 117 3.70 -12.93 -17.77
N ARG A 118 3.84 -11.77 -17.15
CA ARG A 118 5.11 -11.06 -16.97
C ARG A 118 5.17 -10.46 -15.58
N PHE A 119 6.37 -10.43 -15.04
CA PHE A 119 6.66 -9.82 -13.74
C PHE A 119 7.99 -9.06 -13.76
N TYR A 120 8.01 -7.87 -13.17
CA TYR A 120 9.22 -7.16 -12.83
C TYR A 120 9.08 -6.50 -11.46
N GLY A 121 9.94 -6.85 -10.52
CA GLY A 121 9.86 -6.25 -9.19
C GLY A 121 10.54 -7.08 -8.11
N THR A 122 10.19 -6.83 -6.85
CA THR A 122 10.79 -7.52 -5.70
C THR A 122 9.86 -8.59 -5.13
N ILE A 123 10.41 -9.77 -4.85
CA ILE A 123 9.67 -10.82 -4.13
C ILE A 123 9.51 -10.43 -2.66
N HIS A 124 10.53 -9.84 -2.04
CA HIS A 124 10.51 -9.30 -0.68
C HIS A 124 9.75 -7.97 -0.58
N GLY A 125 9.44 -7.55 0.66
CA GLY A 125 8.55 -6.43 0.93
C GLY A 125 9.18 -5.07 1.14
N ALA A 126 10.50 -5.00 1.33
CA ALA A 126 11.23 -3.78 1.57
C ALA A 126 12.69 -3.93 1.14
N GLY A 127 13.37 -2.84 0.89
CA GLY A 127 14.75 -2.79 0.46
C GLY A 127 15.12 -1.41 -0.06
N SER A 128 16.38 -1.22 -0.40
CA SER A 128 16.84 0.02 -1.05
C SER A 128 16.06 0.27 -2.35
N LEU A 129 15.69 1.51 -2.63
CA LEU A 129 15.10 1.87 -3.92
C LEU A 129 16.18 2.08 -5.01
N TRP A 130 17.46 2.13 -4.62
CA TRP A 130 18.59 2.21 -5.54
C TRP A 130 19.18 0.85 -5.89
N ASP A 131 19.13 -0.13 -4.97
CA ASP A 131 19.62 -1.49 -5.16
C ASP A 131 18.77 -2.47 -4.33
N PRO A 132 17.55 -2.79 -4.78
CA PRO A 132 16.62 -3.62 -4.02
C PRO A 132 17.06 -5.09 -3.96
N ASN A 133 16.91 -5.68 -2.78
CA ASN A 133 17.05 -7.12 -2.64
C ASN A 133 15.90 -7.84 -3.35
N THR A 134 16.18 -9.03 -3.87
CA THR A 134 15.20 -9.88 -4.57
C THR A 134 14.57 -9.27 -5.82
N LEU A 135 15.24 -8.30 -6.47
CA LEU A 135 14.81 -7.80 -7.77
C LEU A 135 14.72 -8.97 -8.74
N THR A 136 13.60 -9.11 -9.41
CA THR A 136 13.27 -10.29 -10.20
C THR A 136 12.58 -9.87 -11.50
N ARG A 137 13.01 -10.44 -12.61
CA ARG A 137 12.26 -10.44 -13.88
C ARG A 137 11.71 -11.85 -14.10
N ASP A 138 10.40 -11.95 -14.19
CA ASP A 138 9.65 -13.21 -14.34
C ASP A 138 10.03 -14.20 -13.20
N ASN A 139 10.94 -15.12 -13.40
CA ASN A 139 11.41 -16.08 -12.39
C ASN A 139 12.92 -15.98 -12.10
N THR A 140 13.60 -14.95 -12.63
CA THR A 140 15.06 -14.80 -12.50
C THR A 140 15.40 -13.58 -11.66
N GLN A 141 16.08 -13.79 -10.53
CA GLN A 141 16.62 -12.67 -9.75
C GLN A 141 17.82 -12.04 -10.45
N MET A 142 17.92 -10.73 -10.32
CA MET A 142 18.95 -9.92 -10.97
C MET A 142 19.32 -8.71 -10.12
N SER A 143 20.36 -8.01 -10.53
CA SER A 143 20.71 -6.70 -9.99
C SER A 143 20.38 -5.60 -11.02
N PRO A 144 20.28 -4.33 -10.59
CA PRO A 144 20.01 -3.21 -11.49
C PRO A 144 21.01 -3.08 -12.65
N ASP A 145 22.26 -3.49 -12.45
CA ASP A 145 23.37 -3.32 -13.40
C ASP A 145 23.55 -4.49 -14.39
N ASN A 146 22.76 -5.56 -14.28
CA ASN A 146 22.84 -6.70 -15.18
C ASN A 146 21.52 -7.09 -15.87
N ASP A 147 20.51 -6.24 -15.79
CA ASP A 147 19.25 -6.48 -16.51
C ASP A 147 19.48 -6.29 -18.03
N PRO A 148 19.35 -7.34 -18.86
CA PRO A 148 19.61 -7.24 -20.28
C PRO A 148 18.48 -6.51 -21.04
N GLU A 149 17.30 -6.42 -20.45
CA GLU A 149 16.09 -5.89 -21.08
C GLU A 149 15.73 -4.48 -20.63
N TYR A 150 16.40 -3.94 -19.59
CA TYR A 150 16.08 -2.62 -19.06
C TYR A 150 17.34 -1.82 -18.75
N LYS A 151 17.54 -0.76 -19.52
CA LYS A 151 18.62 0.21 -19.34
C LYS A 151 18.00 1.60 -19.36
N PRO A 152 17.70 2.17 -18.18
CA PRO A 152 17.12 3.50 -18.11
C PRO A 152 18.09 4.57 -18.61
N GLU A 153 17.55 5.68 -19.14
CA GLU A 153 18.35 6.84 -19.58
C GLU A 153 19.04 7.55 -18.41
N LYS A 154 18.35 7.56 -17.25
CA LYS A 154 18.87 8.11 -15.99
C LYS A 154 19.46 7.00 -15.13
N GLU A 155 20.08 7.38 -14.02
CA GLU A 155 20.44 6.42 -12.97
C GLU A 155 19.25 5.55 -12.60
N TRP A 156 19.49 4.24 -12.46
CA TRP A 156 18.44 3.28 -12.14
C TRP A 156 17.80 3.58 -10.78
N PHE A 157 16.49 3.66 -10.75
CA PHE A 157 15.70 3.89 -9.53
C PHE A 157 14.43 3.04 -9.56
N TYR A 158 14.11 2.38 -8.45
CA TYR A 158 13.08 1.33 -8.45
C TYR A 158 11.68 1.87 -8.75
N THR A 159 11.35 3.09 -8.29
CA THR A 159 10.05 3.72 -8.58
C THR A 159 9.86 3.91 -10.09
N ASP A 160 10.87 4.40 -10.79
CA ASP A 160 10.84 4.56 -12.25
C ASP A 160 10.77 3.20 -12.95
N ALA A 161 11.60 2.24 -12.51
CA ALA A 161 11.63 0.91 -13.11
C ALA A 161 10.25 0.22 -13.04
N ILE A 162 9.48 0.42 -11.97
CA ILE A 162 8.10 -0.08 -11.87
C ILE A 162 7.21 0.58 -12.93
N SER A 163 7.31 1.88 -13.10
CA SER A 163 6.52 2.64 -14.08
C SER A 163 6.88 2.25 -15.51
N ASP A 164 8.17 2.24 -15.84
CA ASP A 164 8.69 1.93 -17.17
C ASP A 164 8.33 0.49 -17.60
N GLN A 165 8.45 -0.48 -16.69
CA GLN A 165 8.04 -1.85 -17.01
C GLN A 165 6.52 -1.98 -17.18
N THR A 166 5.73 -1.20 -16.42
CA THR A 166 4.27 -1.16 -16.61
C THR A 166 3.91 -0.57 -17.98
N VAL A 167 4.52 0.56 -18.35
CA VAL A 167 4.38 1.18 -19.67
C VAL A 167 4.75 0.18 -20.77
N ARG A 168 5.91 -0.44 -20.65
CA ARG A 168 6.38 -1.46 -21.60
C ARG A 168 5.38 -2.61 -21.75
N TYR A 169 4.85 -3.16 -20.67
CA TYR A 169 3.88 -4.26 -20.72
C TYR A 169 2.57 -3.85 -21.41
N ILE A 170 2.10 -2.63 -21.17
CA ILE A 170 0.90 -2.09 -21.84
C ILE A 170 1.17 -1.93 -23.34
N GLU A 171 2.29 -1.33 -23.75
CA GLU A 171 2.63 -1.11 -25.16
C GLU A 171 2.83 -2.44 -25.90
N GLU A 172 3.58 -3.38 -25.31
CA GLU A 172 3.76 -4.73 -25.86
C GLU A 172 2.42 -5.46 -26.03
N HIS A 173 1.54 -5.37 -25.01
CA HIS A 173 0.20 -5.98 -25.08
C HIS A 173 -0.64 -5.38 -26.20
N VAL A 174 -0.76 -4.05 -26.24
CA VAL A 174 -1.58 -3.36 -27.25
C VAL A 174 -1.07 -3.62 -28.66
N LYS A 175 0.25 -3.70 -28.84
CA LYS A 175 0.87 -4.04 -30.14
C LYS A 175 0.57 -5.48 -30.56
N ALA A 176 0.67 -6.44 -29.66
CA ALA A 176 0.53 -7.87 -29.96
C ALA A 176 -0.94 -8.31 -29.97
N LYS A 177 -1.78 -7.72 -29.14
CA LYS A 177 -3.16 -8.13 -28.85
C LYS A 177 -4.08 -6.92 -28.68
N PRO A 178 -4.28 -6.08 -29.71
CA PRO A 178 -4.95 -4.78 -29.58
C PRO A 178 -6.40 -4.86 -29.11
N ASN A 179 -7.06 -5.99 -29.30
CA ASN A 179 -8.46 -6.20 -28.92
C ASN A 179 -8.66 -7.02 -27.63
N ASP A 180 -7.59 -7.62 -27.12
CA ASP A 180 -7.69 -8.43 -25.90
C ASP A 180 -7.65 -7.52 -24.67
N PRO A 181 -8.35 -7.88 -23.58
CA PRO A 181 -8.26 -7.15 -22.32
C PRO A 181 -6.95 -7.47 -21.58
N PHE A 182 -6.55 -6.56 -20.67
CA PHE A 182 -5.41 -6.77 -19.81
C PHE A 182 -5.68 -6.39 -18.36
N PHE A 183 -4.88 -6.94 -17.47
CA PHE A 183 -4.83 -6.62 -16.05
C PHE A 183 -3.38 -6.30 -15.67
N CYS A 184 -3.15 -5.12 -15.12
CA CYS A 184 -1.86 -4.72 -14.56
C CYS A 184 -1.98 -4.52 -13.06
N TYR A 185 -1.15 -5.21 -12.27
CA TYR A 185 -0.96 -4.94 -10.85
C TYR A 185 0.32 -4.12 -10.66
N VAL A 186 0.15 -2.81 -10.52
CA VAL A 186 1.26 -1.86 -10.32
C VAL A 186 1.41 -1.63 -8.82
N SER A 187 2.51 -2.09 -8.25
CA SER A 187 2.68 -2.22 -6.82
C SER A 187 3.94 -1.51 -6.33
N TYR A 188 3.87 -0.17 -6.28
CA TYR A 188 4.99 0.66 -5.84
C TYR A 188 5.46 0.28 -4.43
N THR A 189 6.77 0.38 -4.20
CA THR A 189 7.37 0.27 -2.86
C THR A 189 7.42 1.64 -2.18
N ALA A 190 7.51 2.72 -2.95
CA ALA A 190 7.36 4.08 -2.44
C ALA A 190 5.96 4.27 -1.79
N ALA A 191 5.81 4.96 -0.67
CA ALA A 191 6.86 5.62 0.12
C ALA A 191 7.21 4.82 1.40
N HIS A 192 7.54 3.52 1.24
CA HIS A 192 8.03 2.67 2.34
C HIS A 192 9.49 3.05 2.68
N TRP A 193 9.89 2.90 3.95
CA TRP A 193 11.32 2.99 4.28
C TRP A 193 12.15 1.90 3.55
N PRO A 194 13.43 2.18 3.22
CA PRO A 194 14.19 3.39 3.46
C PRO A 194 13.67 4.56 2.62
N MET A 195 13.76 5.78 3.19
CA MET A 195 13.37 6.98 2.48
C MET A 195 14.47 7.37 1.49
N HIS A 196 14.22 7.04 0.23
CA HIS A 196 15.09 7.31 -0.90
C HIS A 196 14.34 8.11 -1.96
N ALA A 197 14.92 9.21 -2.40
CA ALA A 197 14.42 10.02 -3.50
C ALA A 197 15.57 10.78 -4.16
N ARG A 198 15.36 11.30 -5.35
CA ARG A 198 16.34 12.11 -6.05
C ARG A 198 16.43 13.52 -5.48
N ASP A 199 17.62 14.09 -5.45
CA ASP A 199 17.88 15.40 -4.85
C ASP A 199 17.05 16.50 -5.52
N GLU A 200 16.86 16.47 -6.85
CA GLU A 200 16.06 17.45 -7.58
C GLU A 200 14.57 17.43 -7.20
N VAL A 201 14.04 16.26 -6.78
CA VAL A 201 12.65 16.15 -6.31
C VAL A 201 12.55 16.55 -4.84
N ILE A 202 13.55 16.19 -4.03
CA ILE A 202 13.61 16.62 -2.62
C ILE A 202 13.64 18.16 -2.51
N GLU A 203 14.40 18.84 -3.38
CA GLU A 203 14.53 20.31 -3.37
C GLU A 203 13.19 21.04 -3.60
N LYS A 204 12.20 20.44 -4.28
CA LYS A 204 10.84 20.99 -4.40
C LYS A 204 10.13 21.12 -3.06
N TYR A 205 10.50 20.31 -2.08
CA TYR A 205 9.85 20.23 -0.77
C TYR A 205 10.62 20.93 0.34
N LYS A 206 11.79 21.48 0.03
CA LYS A 206 12.62 22.21 0.98
C LYS A 206 11.85 23.37 1.63
N GLY A 207 11.88 23.40 2.96
CA GLY A 207 11.20 24.41 3.77
C GLY A 207 9.68 24.22 3.92
N LYS A 208 9.04 23.28 3.22
CA LYS A 208 7.59 23.04 3.34
C LYS A 208 7.20 22.50 4.73
N TYR A 209 8.13 21.89 5.46
CA TYR A 209 7.88 21.21 6.73
C TYR A 209 8.51 21.86 7.95
N ASP A 210 9.11 23.04 7.81
CA ASP A 210 9.77 23.81 8.88
C ASP A 210 8.83 24.14 10.04
N ALA A 211 7.53 24.31 9.76
CA ALA A 211 6.51 24.57 10.77
C ALA A 211 6.13 23.35 11.65
N GLY A 212 6.66 22.16 11.31
CA GLY A 212 6.51 20.94 12.08
C GLY A 212 5.13 20.28 12.03
N TYR A 213 4.96 19.23 12.83
CA TYR A 213 3.82 18.31 12.77
C TYR A 213 2.45 18.97 12.88
N LYS A 214 2.28 19.87 13.87
CA LYS A 214 0.98 20.44 14.22
C LYS A 214 0.41 21.27 13.07
N VAL A 215 1.22 22.17 12.52
CA VAL A 215 0.77 23.09 11.47
C VAL A 215 0.37 22.34 10.20
N ILE A 216 1.19 21.38 9.78
CA ILE A 216 0.90 20.56 8.59
C ILE A 216 -0.35 19.71 8.84
N ARG A 217 -0.47 19.09 10.01
CA ARG A 217 -1.61 18.27 10.38
C ARG A 217 -2.93 19.03 10.42
N GLU A 218 -2.93 20.24 11.00
CA GLU A 218 -4.09 21.13 11.03
C GLU A 218 -4.48 21.61 9.64
N ALA A 219 -3.51 21.92 8.77
CA ALA A 219 -3.75 22.30 7.39
C ALA A 219 -4.41 21.16 6.59
N ARG A 220 -3.89 19.93 6.69
CA ARG A 220 -4.50 18.74 6.09
C ARG A 220 -5.91 18.51 6.61
N PHE A 221 -6.12 18.59 7.92
CA PHE A 221 -7.43 18.42 8.54
C PHE A 221 -8.46 19.42 8.03
N LYS A 222 -8.08 20.70 7.93
CA LYS A 222 -8.92 21.76 7.33
C LYS A 222 -9.26 21.43 5.88
N LYS A 223 -8.25 21.07 5.09
CA LYS A 223 -8.42 20.74 3.66
C LYS A 223 -9.31 19.51 3.44
N MET A 224 -9.18 18.48 4.27
CA MET A 224 -10.06 17.30 4.21
C MET A 224 -11.53 17.65 4.47
N LYS A 225 -11.80 18.61 5.37
CA LYS A 225 -13.17 19.11 5.60
C LYS A 225 -13.70 19.90 4.39
N GLU A 226 -12.88 20.75 3.79
CA GLU A 226 -13.22 21.50 2.59
C GLU A 226 -13.54 20.60 1.40
N LEU A 227 -12.74 19.53 1.22
CA LEU A 227 -12.93 18.52 0.19
C LEU A 227 -14.09 17.55 0.47
N GLY A 228 -14.69 17.56 1.68
CA GLY A 228 -15.76 16.63 2.07
C GLY A 228 -15.28 15.20 2.34
N ILE A 229 -13.96 14.97 2.44
CA ILE A 229 -13.39 13.64 2.77
C ILE A 229 -13.80 13.23 4.18
N ILE A 230 -13.88 14.19 5.09
CA ILE A 230 -14.39 14.05 6.44
C ILE A 230 -15.50 15.07 6.70
N LYS A 231 -16.35 14.80 7.69
CA LYS A 231 -17.42 15.70 8.07
C LYS A 231 -16.89 17.02 8.66
N LYS A 232 -17.67 18.10 8.55
CA LYS A 232 -17.31 19.41 9.11
C LYS A 232 -17.16 19.38 10.64
N ASP A 233 -17.94 18.56 11.33
CA ASP A 233 -17.92 18.37 12.79
C ASP A 233 -16.90 17.33 13.27
N SER A 234 -16.16 16.69 12.36
CA SER A 234 -15.08 15.75 12.73
C SER A 234 -14.04 16.42 13.63
N LYS A 235 -13.49 15.63 14.55
CA LYS A 235 -12.45 16.07 15.48
C LYS A 235 -11.10 15.46 15.08
N LEU A 236 -10.04 16.19 15.40
CA LEU A 236 -8.67 15.74 15.21
C LEU A 236 -8.26 14.87 16.40
N SER A 237 -7.66 13.72 16.16
CA SER A 237 -7.10 12.88 17.22
C SER A 237 -5.86 13.55 17.84
N PRO A 238 -5.49 13.22 19.10
CA PRO A 238 -4.27 13.75 19.73
C PRO A 238 -3.02 13.45 18.90
N GLN A 239 -2.07 14.36 18.93
CA GLN A 239 -0.74 14.09 18.37
C GLN A 239 0.19 13.51 19.45
N PRO A 240 1.18 12.68 19.08
CA PRO A 240 2.03 11.99 20.04
C PRO A 240 3.07 12.90 20.70
N TRP A 241 3.52 13.95 20.01
CA TRP A 241 4.58 14.86 20.45
C TRP A 241 4.30 16.31 20.03
N GLU A 242 4.73 17.26 20.86
CA GLU A 242 4.79 18.66 20.49
C GLU A 242 6.09 18.96 19.73
N TRP A 243 6.04 19.80 18.69
CA TRP A 243 7.20 20.09 17.83
C TRP A 243 8.38 20.64 18.61
N GLY A 244 8.18 21.61 19.50
CA GLY A 244 9.22 22.19 20.33
C GLY A 244 9.91 21.24 21.34
N THR A 245 9.47 19.98 21.42
CA THR A 245 10.14 18.92 22.22
C THR A 245 11.04 18.02 21.38
N VAL A 246 11.05 18.20 20.06
CA VAL A 246 11.86 17.43 19.12
C VAL A 246 13.31 17.90 19.19
N LYS A 247 14.25 16.98 19.38
CA LYS A 247 15.66 17.34 19.58
C LYS A 247 16.43 17.60 18.26
N GLU A 248 15.95 17.03 17.17
CA GLU A 248 16.62 17.02 15.87
C GLU A 248 15.62 17.47 14.79
N GLU A 249 15.13 18.72 14.93
CA GLU A 249 14.10 19.28 14.06
C GLU A 249 14.51 19.27 12.59
N GLU A 250 15.74 19.68 12.27
CA GLU A 250 16.28 19.68 10.90
C GLU A 250 16.23 18.29 10.26
N TRP A 251 16.60 17.26 11.03
CA TRP A 251 16.53 15.88 10.56
C TRP A 251 15.08 15.40 10.35
N GLU A 252 14.17 15.74 11.25
CA GLU A 252 12.75 15.42 11.10
C GLU A 252 12.15 16.13 9.87
N ILE A 253 12.47 17.41 9.66
CA ILE A 253 12.08 18.17 8.46
C ILE A 253 12.55 17.43 7.22
N LYS A 254 13.84 17.07 7.15
CA LYS A 254 14.42 16.34 6.02
C LYS A 254 13.75 15.00 5.79
N CYS A 255 13.37 14.28 6.85
CA CYS A 255 12.63 13.04 6.73
C CYS A 255 11.30 13.23 5.98
N MET A 256 10.57 14.30 6.24
CA MET A 256 9.29 14.53 5.54
C MET A 256 9.49 15.10 4.14
N GLU A 257 10.52 15.92 3.89
CA GLU A 257 10.87 16.39 2.55
C GLU A 257 11.15 15.20 1.61
N VAL A 258 11.97 14.24 2.06
CA VAL A 258 12.27 13.03 1.28
C VAL A 258 11.03 12.15 1.10
N TYR A 259 10.20 11.99 2.14
CA TYR A 259 8.95 11.25 2.03
C TYR A 259 8.00 11.86 0.99
N ALA A 260 7.87 13.18 1.00
CA ALA A 260 7.05 13.90 0.01
C ALA A 260 7.59 13.72 -1.42
N ALA A 261 8.91 13.78 -1.58
CA ALA A 261 9.57 13.52 -2.85
C ALA A 261 9.30 12.09 -3.37
N MET A 262 9.32 11.07 -2.49
CA MET A 262 8.98 9.69 -2.87
C MET A 262 7.53 9.57 -3.38
N VAL A 263 6.60 10.31 -2.79
CA VAL A 263 5.19 10.32 -3.22
C VAL A 263 5.04 11.05 -4.56
N ASP A 264 5.74 12.16 -4.75
CA ASP A 264 5.79 12.92 -6.01
C ASP A 264 6.36 12.06 -7.15
N GLU A 265 7.51 11.40 -6.95
CA GLU A 265 8.10 10.49 -7.94
C GLU A 265 7.16 9.34 -8.32
N MET A 266 6.43 8.80 -7.37
CA MET A 266 5.40 7.79 -7.63
C MET A 266 4.26 8.37 -8.49
N ASP A 267 3.80 9.59 -8.19
CA ASP A 267 2.74 10.25 -8.98
C ASP A 267 3.20 10.55 -10.41
N GLN A 268 4.46 10.96 -10.60
CA GLN A 268 5.05 11.14 -11.94
C GLN A 268 5.01 9.82 -12.73
N GLY A 269 5.40 8.70 -12.12
CA GLY A 269 5.32 7.38 -12.75
C GLY A 269 3.89 6.95 -13.08
N ILE A 270 2.92 7.28 -12.21
CA ILE A 270 1.48 7.08 -12.51
C ILE A 270 1.07 7.92 -13.71
N GLY A 271 1.57 9.14 -13.84
CA GLY A 271 1.37 10.02 -15.00
C GLY A 271 1.79 9.37 -16.30
N GLN A 272 2.99 8.78 -16.35
CA GLN A 272 3.50 8.05 -17.54
C GLN A 272 2.58 6.89 -17.93
N ILE A 273 2.07 6.14 -16.96
CA ILE A 273 1.12 5.04 -17.22
C ILE A 273 -0.18 5.56 -17.81
N ILE A 274 -0.74 6.66 -17.25
CA ILE A 274 -1.96 7.30 -17.76
C ILE A 274 -1.75 7.79 -19.19
N GLU A 275 -0.66 8.49 -19.47
CA GLU A 275 -0.30 8.99 -20.81
C GLU A 275 -0.17 7.83 -21.82
N THR A 276 0.40 6.71 -21.40
CA THR A 276 0.50 5.50 -22.23
C THR A 276 -0.87 4.94 -22.57
N LEU A 277 -1.80 4.90 -21.61
CA LEU A 277 -3.17 4.48 -21.86
C LEU A 277 -3.92 5.46 -22.77
N GLU A 278 -3.72 6.78 -22.60
CA GLU A 278 -4.29 7.81 -23.48
C GLU A 278 -3.78 7.67 -24.91
N LYS A 279 -2.46 7.61 -25.10
CA LYS A 279 -1.79 7.46 -26.40
C LYS A 279 -2.26 6.22 -27.16
N ASN A 280 -2.51 5.13 -26.46
CA ASN A 280 -2.99 3.88 -27.03
C ASN A 280 -4.53 3.77 -27.09
N GLN A 281 -5.28 4.84 -26.77
CA GLN A 281 -6.74 4.89 -26.77
C GLN A 281 -7.40 3.82 -25.87
N LYS A 282 -6.73 3.49 -24.74
CA LYS A 282 -7.20 2.50 -23.78
C LYS A 282 -7.77 3.10 -22.52
N LEU A 283 -7.46 4.38 -22.20
CA LEU A 283 -7.84 5.01 -20.94
C LEU A 283 -9.35 4.99 -20.72
N ASP A 284 -10.16 5.28 -21.73
CA ASP A 284 -11.62 5.36 -21.60
C ASP A 284 -12.24 4.05 -21.10
N ASN A 285 -11.71 2.91 -21.53
CA ASN A 285 -12.21 1.59 -21.13
C ASN A 285 -11.26 0.83 -20.19
N THR A 286 -10.44 1.54 -19.43
CA THR A 286 -9.61 0.98 -18.37
C THR A 286 -10.12 1.44 -17.02
N LEU A 287 -10.47 0.49 -16.14
CA LEU A 287 -10.71 0.76 -14.72
C LEU A 287 -9.35 0.90 -14.01
N ILE A 288 -9.03 2.10 -13.56
CA ILE A 288 -7.88 2.38 -12.71
C ILE A 288 -8.34 2.49 -11.26
N LEU A 289 -7.73 1.71 -10.37
CA LEU A 289 -7.96 1.76 -8.94
C LEU A 289 -6.65 2.13 -8.24
N PHE A 290 -6.63 3.26 -7.54
CA PHE A 290 -5.50 3.64 -6.68
C PHE A 290 -5.89 3.50 -5.22
N LEU A 291 -5.05 2.80 -4.46
CA LEU A 291 -5.21 2.59 -3.01
C LEU A 291 -3.85 2.31 -2.35
N GLN A 292 -3.84 2.21 -1.01
CA GLN A 292 -2.61 1.96 -0.22
C GLN A 292 -2.77 0.72 0.66
N ASP A 293 -1.65 0.07 0.97
CA ASP A 293 -1.64 -1.23 1.65
C ASP A 293 -1.71 -1.16 3.18
N ASN A 294 -1.49 0.01 3.78
CA ASN A 294 -1.67 0.29 5.22
C ASN A 294 -1.65 1.80 5.47
N GLY A 295 -2.04 2.21 6.65
CA GLY A 295 -1.84 3.58 7.12
C GLY A 295 -0.36 3.96 7.23
N GLY A 296 -0.07 5.23 7.52
CA GLY A 296 1.28 5.75 7.71
C GLY A 296 2.08 4.92 8.73
N CYS A 297 3.37 4.76 8.47
CA CYS A 297 4.24 3.82 9.16
C CYS A 297 4.99 4.50 10.32
N ALA A 298 4.61 4.20 11.56
CA ALA A 298 5.27 4.73 12.75
C ALA A 298 6.52 3.93 13.18
N GLU A 299 6.95 2.95 12.40
CA GLU A 299 8.12 2.12 12.73
C GLU A 299 9.38 2.98 12.82
N ALA A 300 10.11 2.84 13.93
CA ALA A 300 11.36 3.57 14.20
C ALA A 300 12.57 2.97 13.45
N PHE A 301 12.37 2.49 12.22
CA PHE A 301 13.44 1.85 11.46
C PHE A 301 14.54 2.85 11.10
N GLY A 302 15.79 2.47 11.39
CA GLY A 302 16.94 3.35 11.19
C GLY A 302 17.05 4.51 12.20
N ARG A 303 16.17 4.62 13.20
CA ARG A 303 16.11 5.72 14.18
C ARG A 303 16.71 5.38 15.56
N GLY A 304 17.22 4.18 15.74
CA GLY A 304 17.84 3.72 17.00
C GLY A 304 19.30 4.20 17.16
N LYS A 305 19.77 4.27 18.41
CA LYS A 305 21.08 4.86 18.79
C LYS A 305 22.33 4.09 18.34
N ASN A 306 22.27 2.84 17.93
CA ASN A 306 23.46 1.99 17.74
C ASN A 306 23.69 1.69 16.26
N LYS A 307 24.24 2.65 15.52
CA LYS A 307 24.38 2.44 14.08
C LYS A 307 25.53 3.24 13.51
N THR A 308 25.84 3.02 12.24
CA THR A 308 26.82 3.77 11.48
C THR A 308 26.28 5.18 11.25
N THR A 309 26.51 6.06 12.22
CA THR A 309 26.15 7.48 12.15
C THR A 309 27.35 8.28 11.71
N GLY A 310 27.14 9.47 11.26
CA GLY A 310 28.19 10.38 10.82
C GLY A 310 27.97 10.85 9.38
N PRO A 311 28.78 11.80 8.90
CA PRO A 311 28.73 12.25 7.53
C PRO A 311 29.10 11.11 6.57
N ARG A 312 28.63 11.20 5.33
CA ARG A 312 29.12 10.33 4.26
C ARG A 312 30.61 10.53 4.09
N ALA A 313 31.36 9.43 4.02
CA ALA A 313 32.78 9.50 3.70
C ALA A 313 33.00 10.07 2.29
N ALA A 314 34.11 10.76 2.07
CA ALA A 314 34.45 11.28 0.74
C ALA A 314 34.69 10.15 -0.28
N GLU A 315 35.24 9.03 0.19
CA GLU A 315 35.53 7.85 -0.63
C GLU A 315 34.92 6.59 -0.02
N PRO A 316 34.54 5.59 -0.86
CA PRO A 316 34.04 4.31 -0.36
C PRO A 316 35.14 3.58 0.44
N SER A 317 34.73 2.95 1.54
CA SER A 317 35.64 2.21 2.42
C SER A 317 35.58 0.69 2.26
N LEU A 318 34.68 0.19 1.44
CA LEU A 318 34.47 -1.22 1.14
C LEU A 318 34.73 -1.49 -0.35
N PRO A 319 35.13 -2.71 -0.73
CA PRO A 319 35.22 -3.09 -2.15
C PRO A 319 33.84 -2.93 -2.83
N PRO A 320 33.79 -2.39 -4.06
CA PRO A 320 32.53 -2.33 -4.80
C PRO A 320 31.99 -3.73 -5.07
N MET A 321 30.65 -3.85 -5.12
CA MET A 321 30.01 -5.10 -5.50
C MET A 321 30.34 -5.44 -6.97
N LYS A 322 30.43 -6.73 -7.27
CA LYS A 322 30.67 -7.18 -8.64
C LYS A 322 29.42 -6.90 -9.52
N LYS A 323 29.65 -6.68 -10.80
CA LYS A 323 28.55 -6.58 -11.75
C LYS A 323 27.71 -7.85 -11.71
N GLY A 324 26.41 -7.69 -11.58
CA GLY A 324 25.46 -8.81 -11.48
C GLY A 324 25.37 -9.45 -10.10
N GLU A 325 26.15 -9.02 -9.14
CA GLU A 325 26.05 -9.51 -7.77
C GLU A 325 24.68 -9.09 -7.16
N LEU A 326 23.97 -10.08 -6.62
CA LEU A 326 22.63 -9.84 -6.06
C LEU A 326 22.72 -9.15 -4.70
N GLN A 327 21.91 -8.13 -4.51
CA GLN A 327 21.63 -7.64 -3.17
C GLN A 327 20.70 -8.65 -2.46
N THR A 328 21.20 -9.29 -1.41
CA THR A 328 20.46 -10.34 -0.69
C THR A 328 19.82 -9.85 0.61
N ARG A 329 20.19 -8.65 1.08
CA ARG A 329 19.76 -8.12 2.38
C ARG A 329 18.75 -6.99 2.21
N MET A 330 17.68 -7.04 2.99
CA MET A 330 16.71 -5.95 3.09
C MET A 330 17.38 -4.63 3.54
N LEU A 331 18.23 -4.71 4.57
CA LEU A 331 19.13 -3.64 4.95
C LEU A 331 20.52 -3.98 4.41
N PRO A 332 20.95 -3.36 3.30
CA PRO A 332 22.29 -3.59 2.74
C PRO A 332 23.38 -3.19 3.73
N THR A 333 24.55 -3.82 3.62
CA THR A 333 25.74 -3.39 4.36
C THR A 333 26.44 -2.24 3.68
N GLN A 334 26.32 -2.16 2.35
CA GLN A 334 26.96 -1.16 1.50
C GLN A 334 26.12 -0.89 0.25
N THR A 335 26.41 0.21 -0.41
CA THR A 335 25.99 0.51 -1.77
C THR A 335 26.82 -0.28 -2.78
N ARG A 336 26.40 -0.33 -4.04
CA ARG A 336 27.13 -1.06 -5.09
C ARG A 336 28.56 -0.55 -5.31
N ASP A 337 28.77 0.75 -5.12
CA ASP A 337 30.07 1.42 -5.23
C ASP A 337 30.93 1.37 -3.95
N GLY A 338 30.47 0.70 -2.87
CA GLY A 338 31.27 0.39 -1.68
C GLY A 338 31.15 1.37 -0.52
N TYR A 339 30.15 2.27 -0.51
CA TYR A 339 29.89 3.07 0.69
C TYR A 339 29.11 2.26 1.73
N PRO A 340 29.53 2.24 3.00
CA PRO A 340 28.75 1.62 4.07
C PRO A 340 27.38 2.29 4.23
N VAL A 341 26.32 1.48 4.39
CA VAL A 341 24.97 2.01 4.65
C VAL A 341 24.88 2.56 6.07
N ARG A 342 24.45 3.82 6.16
CA ARG A 342 24.34 4.57 7.41
C ARG A 342 22.89 4.54 7.92
N THR A 343 22.75 4.41 9.23
CA THR A 343 21.47 4.46 9.93
C THR A 343 21.63 5.14 11.28
N GLY A 344 20.63 5.81 11.77
CA GLY A 344 20.63 6.43 13.09
C GLY A 344 20.19 7.89 13.07
N PRO A 345 19.97 8.48 14.25
CA PRO A 345 19.64 9.89 14.38
C PRO A 345 20.68 10.78 13.68
N GLY A 346 20.21 11.82 12.98
CA GLY A 346 21.07 12.75 12.25
C GLY A 346 21.59 12.26 10.90
N VAL A 347 21.37 11.01 10.51
CA VAL A 347 21.66 10.53 9.14
C VAL A 347 20.57 11.04 8.20
N MET A 348 20.90 12.04 7.39
CA MET A 348 19.98 12.67 6.45
C MET A 348 19.54 11.65 5.38
N PRO A 349 18.21 11.38 5.22
CA PRO A 349 17.71 10.44 4.24
C PRO A 349 17.80 10.98 2.81
N GLY A 350 17.56 10.12 1.83
CA GLY A 350 17.57 10.41 0.39
C GLY A 350 18.56 9.56 -0.38
N PRO A 351 19.87 9.65 -0.09
CA PRO A 351 20.91 8.90 -0.80
C PRO A 351 20.87 7.39 -0.57
N ALA A 352 21.45 6.64 -1.51
CA ALA A 352 21.53 5.17 -1.51
C ALA A 352 22.22 4.56 -0.28
N ASP A 353 23.17 5.28 0.32
CA ASP A 353 23.93 4.88 1.50
C ASP A 353 23.22 5.17 2.83
N THR A 354 21.90 5.45 2.82
CA THR A 354 21.10 5.73 4.02
C THR A 354 19.95 4.74 4.17
N TYR A 355 19.49 4.51 5.42
CA TYR A 355 18.38 3.61 5.67
C TYR A 355 17.53 4.09 6.86
N ILE A 356 16.60 5.00 6.60
CA ILE A 356 15.85 5.76 7.60
C ILE A 356 14.34 5.68 7.29
N GLY A 357 13.51 5.58 8.34
CA GLY A 357 12.06 5.77 8.29
C GLY A 357 11.66 7.13 8.89
N TYR A 358 10.54 7.74 8.47
CA TYR A 358 10.11 9.07 8.89
C TYR A 358 9.53 9.15 10.32
N GLY A 359 9.23 7.99 10.93
CA GLY A 359 8.89 7.88 12.35
C GLY A 359 7.45 8.31 12.72
N LEU A 360 7.19 8.27 14.03
CA LEU A 360 5.85 8.40 14.61
C LEU A 360 5.19 9.77 14.38
N GLY A 361 5.95 10.86 14.49
CA GLY A 361 5.41 12.21 14.34
C GLY A 361 4.82 12.44 12.95
N TRP A 362 5.56 12.11 11.92
CA TRP A 362 5.10 12.23 10.53
C TRP A 362 4.07 11.17 10.16
N ALA A 363 4.13 9.96 10.73
CA ALA A 363 3.07 8.97 10.55
C ALA A 363 1.72 9.47 11.09
N ASN A 364 1.72 10.25 12.18
CA ASN A 364 0.52 10.88 12.71
C ASN A 364 -0.03 11.97 11.77
N VAL A 365 0.84 12.74 11.12
CA VAL A 365 0.45 13.69 10.08
C VAL A 365 -0.16 12.97 8.87
N SER A 366 0.50 11.92 8.39
CA SER A 366 0.03 11.08 7.26
C SER A 366 -1.36 10.48 7.49
N ASN A 367 -1.69 10.12 8.73
CA ASN A 367 -2.98 9.52 9.11
C ASN A 367 -4.06 10.52 9.52
N THR A 368 -3.83 11.82 9.33
CA THR A 368 -4.83 12.85 9.66
C THR A 368 -6.21 12.48 9.12
N PRO A 369 -7.27 12.56 9.93
CA PRO A 369 -7.36 12.99 11.33
C PRO A 369 -7.30 11.84 12.36
N PHE A 370 -7.04 10.62 11.91
CA PHE A 370 -7.26 9.39 12.65
C PHE A 370 -6.12 9.08 13.62
N ARG A 371 -6.41 8.25 14.61
CA ARG A 371 -5.42 7.74 15.56
C ARG A 371 -4.86 6.40 15.08
N GLU A 372 -3.71 6.02 15.62
CA GLU A 372 -2.95 4.82 15.30
C GLU A 372 -2.39 4.79 13.86
N TYR A 373 -1.66 3.74 13.51
CA TYR A 373 -0.76 3.67 12.37
C TYR A 373 -0.78 2.26 11.76
N LYS A 374 0.00 2.02 10.71
CA LYS A 374 0.34 0.69 10.21
C LYS A 374 0.53 -0.27 11.39
N HIS A 375 0.00 -1.47 11.34
CA HIS A 375 -0.05 -2.50 12.38
C HIS A 375 -1.37 -2.52 13.18
N TRP A 376 -1.92 -1.36 13.57
CA TRP A 376 -3.17 -1.31 14.33
C TRP A 376 -4.41 -1.27 13.44
N VAL A 377 -5.52 -1.83 13.95
CA VAL A 377 -6.80 -1.91 13.22
C VAL A 377 -7.77 -0.78 13.58
N HIS A 378 -7.28 0.27 14.23
CA HIS A 378 -7.95 1.56 14.36
C HIS A 378 -7.95 2.30 13.01
N GLU A 379 -8.79 3.34 12.87
CA GLU A 379 -8.97 4.03 11.58
C GLU A 379 -7.66 4.47 10.93
N GLY A 380 -6.68 4.97 11.69
CA GLY A 380 -5.41 5.42 11.12
C GLY A 380 -4.54 4.29 10.54
N GLY A 381 -4.72 3.05 11.02
CA GLY A 381 -3.99 1.90 10.48
C GLY A 381 -4.65 1.28 9.24
N ILE A 382 -5.99 1.37 9.15
CA ILE A 382 -6.75 0.65 8.11
C ILE A 382 -7.42 1.54 7.06
N SER A 383 -7.62 2.84 7.32
CA SER A 383 -8.23 3.74 6.34
C SER A 383 -7.25 4.06 5.22
N THR A 384 -7.70 3.90 3.99
CA THR A 384 -6.94 4.20 2.77
C THR A 384 -7.79 5.04 1.82
N PRO A 385 -7.18 5.93 1.01
CA PRO A 385 -7.89 6.47 -0.13
C PRO A 385 -8.25 5.34 -1.09
N LEU A 386 -9.34 5.48 -1.81
CA LEU A 386 -9.60 4.74 -3.03
C LEU A 386 -10.08 5.71 -4.09
N ILE A 387 -9.31 5.83 -5.17
CA ILE A 387 -9.72 6.50 -6.41
C ILE A 387 -10.11 5.42 -7.40
N ALA A 388 -11.31 5.51 -7.96
CA ALA A 388 -11.78 4.64 -9.05
C ALA A 388 -12.03 5.50 -10.28
N HIS A 389 -11.22 5.34 -11.33
CA HIS A 389 -11.34 6.05 -12.58
C HIS A 389 -11.65 5.06 -13.71
N TRP A 390 -12.79 5.24 -14.39
CA TRP A 390 -13.20 4.44 -15.53
C TRP A 390 -14.24 5.21 -16.35
N PRO A 391 -13.85 6.02 -17.31
CA PRO A 391 -14.75 6.88 -18.08
C PRO A 391 -15.94 6.16 -18.72
N ALA A 392 -15.72 4.95 -19.27
CA ALA A 392 -16.78 4.15 -19.87
C ALA A 392 -17.78 3.61 -18.84
N GLY A 393 -17.35 3.26 -17.62
CA GLY A 393 -18.16 2.56 -16.63
C GLY A 393 -18.66 3.43 -15.47
N ILE A 394 -17.95 4.50 -15.10
CA ILE A 394 -18.29 5.37 -13.95
C ILE A 394 -18.77 6.73 -14.48
N LYS A 395 -20.03 7.04 -14.25
CA LYS A 395 -20.61 8.34 -14.65
C LYS A 395 -20.55 9.40 -13.53
N ARG A 396 -20.22 9.02 -12.32
CA ARG A 396 -20.11 9.83 -11.11
C ARG A 396 -18.72 10.49 -11.02
N LYS A 397 -18.42 11.40 -11.96
CA LYS A 397 -17.14 12.07 -12.07
C LYS A 397 -16.95 13.15 -11.00
N GLY A 398 -15.82 13.11 -10.29
CA GLY A 398 -15.47 14.06 -9.24
C GLY A 398 -16.26 13.90 -7.93
N GLU A 399 -17.17 12.92 -7.86
CA GLU A 399 -18.00 12.69 -6.69
C GLU A 399 -17.27 11.95 -5.57
N LEU A 400 -17.86 12.01 -4.37
CA LEU A 400 -17.45 11.22 -3.20
C LEU A 400 -18.46 10.10 -2.93
N ASP A 401 -17.94 8.93 -2.60
CA ASP A 401 -18.76 7.83 -2.07
C ASP A 401 -18.38 7.59 -0.60
N HIS A 402 -19.39 7.70 0.28
CA HIS A 402 -19.19 7.61 1.72
C HIS A 402 -19.53 6.23 2.30
N GLN A 403 -19.89 5.26 1.47
CA GLN A 403 -20.17 3.92 1.97
C GLN A 403 -18.88 3.13 2.23
N PRO A 404 -18.86 2.20 3.21
CA PRO A 404 -17.68 1.43 3.51
C PRO A 404 -17.39 0.41 2.39
N GLY A 405 -16.13 0.42 1.92
CA GLY A 405 -15.53 -0.60 1.05
C GLY A 405 -14.30 -1.21 1.68
N HIS A 406 -13.84 -2.34 1.15
CA HIS A 406 -12.68 -3.06 1.67
C HIS A 406 -11.89 -3.70 0.52
N LEU A 407 -10.62 -3.99 0.73
CA LEU A 407 -9.74 -4.61 -0.29
C LEU A 407 -10.30 -5.90 -0.89
N ILE A 408 -11.01 -6.70 -0.08
CA ILE A 408 -11.65 -7.93 -0.58
C ILE A 408 -12.63 -7.67 -1.72
N ASP A 409 -13.14 -6.45 -1.84
CA ASP A 409 -14.10 -6.03 -2.87
C ASP A 409 -13.45 -5.89 -4.26
N ILE A 410 -12.14 -5.70 -4.31
CA ILE A 410 -11.40 -5.51 -5.57
C ILE A 410 -11.50 -6.77 -6.43
N MET A 411 -11.22 -7.95 -5.85
CA MET A 411 -11.37 -9.23 -6.56
C MET A 411 -12.80 -9.43 -7.08
N ALA A 412 -13.82 -9.20 -6.23
CA ALA A 412 -15.22 -9.33 -6.62
C ALA A 412 -15.59 -8.36 -7.75
N THR A 413 -15.02 -7.15 -7.74
CA THR A 413 -15.20 -6.15 -8.79
C THR A 413 -14.56 -6.60 -10.10
N CYS A 414 -13.32 -7.08 -10.06
CA CYS A 414 -12.60 -7.59 -11.24
C CYS A 414 -13.34 -8.79 -11.87
N ILE A 415 -13.84 -9.71 -11.05
CA ILE A 415 -14.64 -10.87 -11.51
C ILE A 415 -15.91 -10.41 -12.23
N GLU A 416 -16.69 -9.49 -11.64
CA GLU A 416 -17.93 -9.00 -12.25
C GLU A 416 -17.67 -8.23 -13.55
N ILE A 417 -16.74 -7.27 -13.54
CA ILE A 417 -16.45 -6.42 -14.71
C ILE A 417 -15.76 -7.23 -15.81
N GLY A 418 -14.88 -8.15 -15.46
CA GLY A 418 -14.19 -9.04 -16.38
C GLY A 418 -15.07 -10.15 -16.96
N GLY A 419 -16.34 -10.29 -16.50
CA GLY A 419 -17.24 -11.35 -16.96
C GLY A 419 -16.74 -12.76 -16.63
N VAL A 420 -16.00 -12.92 -15.53
CA VAL A 420 -15.34 -14.17 -15.15
C VAL A 420 -16.21 -14.98 -14.20
N SER A 421 -16.26 -16.29 -14.38
CA SER A 421 -16.84 -17.21 -13.40
C SER A 421 -15.81 -17.56 -12.33
N TYR A 422 -16.09 -17.21 -11.07
CA TYR A 422 -15.21 -17.59 -9.96
C TYR A 422 -15.24 -19.10 -9.73
N PRO A 423 -14.10 -19.81 -9.77
CA PRO A 423 -14.09 -21.26 -9.75
C PRO A 423 -14.38 -21.81 -8.35
N LYS A 424 -15.11 -22.91 -8.28
CA LYS A 424 -15.33 -23.66 -7.02
C LYS A 424 -14.18 -24.61 -6.69
N LYS A 425 -13.40 -25.00 -7.69
CA LYS A 425 -12.22 -25.89 -7.57
C LYS A 425 -11.13 -25.46 -8.56
N LYS A 426 -9.88 -25.66 -8.19
CA LYS A 426 -8.70 -25.54 -9.05
C LYS A 426 -7.73 -26.67 -8.71
N ASP A 427 -7.24 -27.39 -9.71
CA ASP A 427 -6.32 -28.53 -9.56
C ASP A 427 -6.79 -29.55 -8.51
N GLY A 428 -8.11 -29.81 -8.48
CA GLY A 428 -8.76 -30.71 -7.53
C GLY A 428 -9.01 -30.14 -6.13
N ILE A 429 -8.44 -28.97 -5.80
CA ILE A 429 -8.58 -28.31 -4.49
C ILE A 429 -9.82 -27.41 -4.50
N LYS A 430 -10.61 -27.48 -3.44
CA LYS A 430 -11.77 -26.59 -3.23
C LYS A 430 -11.27 -25.16 -2.99
N ILE A 431 -11.81 -24.19 -3.74
CA ILE A 431 -11.51 -22.77 -3.55
C ILE A 431 -12.52 -22.16 -2.58
N LYS A 432 -12.01 -21.38 -1.62
CA LYS A 432 -12.86 -20.63 -0.67
C LYS A 432 -13.73 -19.61 -1.40
N PRO A 433 -15.00 -19.44 -1.02
CA PRO A 433 -15.88 -18.45 -1.65
C PRO A 433 -15.41 -17.03 -1.35
N LEU A 434 -15.67 -16.09 -2.28
CA LEU A 434 -15.35 -14.68 -2.11
C LEU A 434 -16.08 -14.07 -0.91
N GLU A 435 -15.36 -13.29 -0.12
CA GLU A 435 -15.89 -12.49 0.99
C GLU A 435 -16.33 -11.08 0.52
N GLY A 436 -15.69 -10.56 -0.51
CA GLY A 436 -15.91 -9.22 -1.04
C GLY A 436 -17.22 -9.04 -1.77
N LYS A 437 -17.62 -7.78 -1.92
CA LYS A 437 -18.78 -7.34 -2.70
C LYS A 437 -18.31 -6.39 -3.79
N SER A 438 -18.79 -6.58 -5.02
CA SER A 438 -18.35 -5.75 -6.14
C SER A 438 -18.67 -4.26 -5.93
N LEU A 439 -17.66 -3.42 -6.18
CA LEU A 439 -17.77 -1.96 -6.18
C LEU A 439 -18.55 -1.42 -7.38
N ASN A 440 -18.82 -2.23 -8.41
CA ASN A 440 -19.63 -1.84 -9.57
C ASN A 440 -21.03 -1.36 -9.15
N THR A 441 -21.54 -1.87 -8.02
CA THR A 441 -22.77 -1.38 -7.37
C THR A 441 -22.65 0.10 -6.96
N ALA A 442 -21.53 0.48 -6.33
CA ALA A 442 -21.24 1.86 -5.94
C ALA A 442 -20.94 2.75 -7.15
N PHE A 443 -20.26 2.24 -8.18
CA PHE A 443 -20.02 2.96 -9.44
C PHE A 443 -21.32 3.43 -10.09
N LYS A 444 -22.39 2.66 -9.92
CA LYS A 444 -23.76 2.97 -10.38
C LYS A 444 -24.59 3.79 -9.37
N GLY A 445 -23.98 4.31 -8.31
CA GLY A 445 -24.65 5.09 -7.27
C GLY A 445 -25.57 4.28 -6.35
N LYS A 446 -25.46 2.95 -6.35
CA LYS A 446 -26.28 2.07 -5.52
C LYS A 446 -25.55 1.67 -4.24
N LYS A 447 -26.32 1.29 -3.19
CA LYS A 447 -25.77 0.87 -1.91
C LYS A 447 -25.24 -0.57 -1.96
N ILE A 448 -23.99 -0.77 -1.54
CA ILE A 448 -23.42 -2.09 -1.31
C ILE A 448 -24.07 -2.70 -0.06
N LYS A 449 -24.73 -3.83 -0.22
CA LYS A 449 -25.31 -4.57 0.91
C LYS A 449 -24.22 -5.40 1.58
N ARG A 450 -23.91 -5.08 2.83
CA ARG A 450 -22.86 -5.73 3.62
C ARG A 450 -23.33 -5.90 5.06
N GLU A 451 -23.10 -7.05 5.64
CA GLU A 451 -23.41 -7.33 7.04
C GLU A 451 -22.37 -6.68 7.95
N ALA A 452 -21.10 -7.05 7.79
CA ALA A 452 -19.99 -6.52 8.57
C ALA A 452 -18.68 -6.56 7.79
N LEU A 453 -17.66 -5.90 8.34
CA LEU A 453 -16.25 -6.00 7.96
C LEU A 453 -15.44 -6.39 9.19
N TYR A 454 -14.36 -7.18 8.98
CA TYR A 454 -13.57 -7.76 10.05
C TYR A 454 -12.08 -7.50 9.84
N TRP A 455 -11.35 -7.36 10.93
CA TRP A 455 -9.90 -7.22 10.94
C TRP A 455 -9.28 -7.99 12.09
N GLU A 456 -8.17 -8.60 11.83
CA GLU A 456 -7.21 -9.08 12.81
C GLU A 456 -5.79 -8.88 12.28
N HIS A 457 -4.89 -8.38 13.11
CA HIS A 457 -3.47 -8.35 12.86
C HIS A 457 -2.70 -8.30 14.18
N GLU A 458 -1.88 -9.32 14.46
CA GLU A 458 -1.05 -9.43 15.67
C GLU A 458 -1.86 -9.22 16.96
N GLY A 459 -3.04 -9.85 17.06
CA GLY A 459 -3.93 -9.75 18.23
C GLY A 459 -4.77 -8.46 18.27
N ASN A 460 -4.45 -7.44 17.46
CA ASN A 460 -5.32 -6.29 17.27
C ASN A 460 -6.51 -6.70 16.42
N ARG A 461 -7.73 -6.45 16.86
CA ARG A 461 -8.93 -6.98 16.25
C ARG A 461 -10.05 -5.96 16.16
N ALA A 462 -10.86 -6.03 15.12
CA ALA A 462 -12.02 -5.17 14.96
C ALA A 462 -13.15 -5.81 14.14
N ILE A 463 -14.37 -5.36 14.41
CA ILE A 463 -15.54 -5.56 13.57
C ILE A 463 -16.21 -4.22 13.33
N ARG A 464 -16.65 -3.98 12.09
CA ARG A 464 -17.52 -2.86 11.73
C ARG A 464 -18.85 -3.39 11.20
N LYS A 465 -19.93 -3.09 11.90
CA LYS A 465 -21.32 -3.43 11.50
C LYS A 465 -22.15 -2.15 11.41
N GLY A 466 -22.47 -1.74 10.19
CA GLY A 466 -23.13 -0.47 9.93
C GLY A 466 -22.31 0.75 10.41
N ASP A 467 -22.90 1.54 11.30
CA ASP A 467 -22.27 2.74 11.88
C ASP A 467 -21.39 2.44 13.11
N TRP A 468 -21.37 1.19 13.59
CA TRP A 468 -20.65 0.79 14.79
C TRP A 468 -19.35 0.06 14.47
N LYS A 469 -18.29 0.39 15.20
CA LYS A 469 -17.01 -0.31 15.18
C LYS A 469 -16.62 -0.70 16.60
N LEU A 470 -16.39 -1.99 16.79
CA LEU A 470 -15.78 -2.54 17.99
C LEU A 470 -14.33 -2.85 17.66
N VAL A 471 -13.39 -2.34 18.44
CA VAL A 471 -11.95 -2.48 18.19
C VAL A 471 -11.20 -2.76 19.48
N SER A 472 -10.13 -3.54 19.41
CA SER A 472 -9.26 -3.84 20.56
C SER A 472 -7.82 -3.94 20.10
N LYS A 473 -6.90 -3.37 20.86
CA LYS A 473 -5.48 -3.71 20.77
C LYS A 473 -5.24 -5.10 21.38
N GLU A 474 -4.12 -5.71 21.02
CA GLU A 474 -3.69 -6.98 21.60
C GLU A 474 -3.74 -6.93 23.14
N ASN A 475 -4.35 -7.93 23.77
CA ASN A 475 -4.49 -8.06 25.23
C ASN A 475 -5.13 -6.85 25.93
N LYS A 476 -5.92 -6.04 25.21
CA LYS A 476 -6.68 -4.92 25.77
C LYS A 476 -8.19 -5.20 25.69
N PRO A 477 -9.00 -4.54 26.53
CA PRO A 477 -10.44 -4.60 26.42
C PRO A 477 -10.95 -4.03 25.10
N TRP A 478 -12.18 -4.36 24.74
CA TRP A 478 -12.86 -3.78 23.61
C TRP A 478 -13.19 -2.29 23.85
N GLU A 479 -12.98 -1.49 22.82
CA GLU A 479 -13.42 -0.10 22.66
C GLU A 479 -14.57 -0.06 21.64
N LEU A 480 -15.61 0.72 21.86
CA LEU A 480 -16.77 0.82 20.97
C LEU A 480 -16.97 2.25 20.48
N TYR A 481 -17.05 2.44 19.16
CA TYR A 481 -17.19 3.74 18.53
C TYR A 481 -18.38 3.79 17.56
N ASN A 482 -19.07 4.93 17.50
CA ASN A 482 -20.00 5.22 16.42
C ASN A 482 -19.26 5.96 15.30
N ILE A 483 -18.84 5.24 14.27
CA ILE A 483 -18.01 5.77 13.17
C ILE A 483 -18.73 6.86 12.35
N LYS A 484 -20.06 6.89 12.38
CA LYS A 484 -20.81 7.95 11.72
C LYS A 484 -20.63 9.32 12.37
N SER A 485 -20.48 9.39 13.69
CA SER A 485 -20.31 10.63 14.47
C SER A 485 -18.90 10.81 14.99
N ASP A 486 -18.13 9.75 15.18
CA ASP A 486 -16.78 9.74 15.78
C ASP A 486 -15.85 8.79 15.04
N ARG A 487 -15.49 9.14 13.80
CA ARG A 487 -14.56 8.35 13.01
C ARG A 487 -13.11 8.44 13.51
N SER A 488 -12.81 9.45 14.32
CA SER A 488 -11.47 9.59 14.93
C SER A 488 -11.27 8.73 16.18
N GLU A 489 -12.31 7.97 16.59
CA GLU A 489 -12.26 7.01 17.72
C GLU A 489 -11.83 7.66 19.04
N LEU A 490 -12.49 8.78 19.41
CA LEU A 490 -12.15 9.59 20.58
C LEU A 490 -13.07 9.36 21.79
N ASN A 491 -14.30 8.88 21.54
CA ASN A 491 -15.31 8.72 22.59
C ASN A 491 -15.70 7.23 22.69
N ASP A 492 -15.02 6.50 23.54
CA ASP A 492 -15.31 5.08 23.80
C ASP A 492 -16.64 4.90 24.54
N LEU A 493 -17.58 4.24 23.89
CA LEU A 493 -18.93 3.95 24.38
C LEU A 493 -19.07 2.52 24.98
N SER A 494 -17.99 1.78 25.10
CA SER A 494 -18.00 0.37 25.54
C SER A 494 -18.66 0.18 26.91
N LYS A 495 -18.41 1.09 27.85
CA LYS A 495 -18.99 1.04 29.19
C LYS A 495 -20.49 1.33 29.23
N SER A 496 -20.98 2.21 28.33
CA SER A 496 -22.37 2.65 28.28
C SER A 496 -23.27 1.78 27.40
N LYS A 497 -22.70 0.96 26.49
CA LYS A 497 -23.43 0.13 25.51
C LYS A 497 -22.98 -1.34 25.57
N ARG A 498 -23.01 -1.93 26.77
CA ARG A 498 -22.50 -3.28 27.04
C ARG A 498 -23.16 -4.37 26.21
N ASP A 499 -24.48 -4.28 25.97
CA ASP A 499 -25.22 -5.26 25.16
C ASP A 499 -24.73 -5.25 23.71
N LEU A 500 -24.48 -4.06 23.14
CA LEU A 500 -23.95 -3.93 21.79
C LEU A 500 -22.49 -4.43 21.70
N VAL A 501 -21.68 -4.22 22.74
CA VAL A 501 -20.33 -4.82 22.82
C VAL A 501 -20.43 -6.35 22.82
N ALA A 502 -21.34 -6.92 23.61
CA ALA A 502 -21.56 -8.38 23.64
C ALA A 502 -22.01 -8.93 22.27
N GLU A 503 -22.98 -8.27 21.61
CA GLU A 503 -23.43 -8.63 20.26
C GLU A 503 -22.30 -8.63 19.25
N LEU A 504 -21.55 -7.51 19.18
CA LEU A 504 -20.48 -7.35 18.18
C LEU A 504 -19.27 -8.25 18.47
N SER A 505 -18.91 -8.47 19.74
CA SER A 505 -17.83 -9.38 20.09
C SER A 505 -18.17 -10.83 19.74
N LYS A 506 -19.45 -11.23 19.93
CA LYS A 506 -19.92 -12.55 19.47
C LYS A 506 -19.84 -12.67 17.94
N ALA A 507 -20.33 -11.66 17.21
CA ALA A 507 -20.25 -11.67 15.74
C ALA A 507 -18.81 -11.69 15.23
N TYR A 508 -17.88 -11.05 15.94
CA TYR A 508 -16.44 -11.17 15.64
C TYR A 508 -15.94 -12.59 15.89
N GLN A 509 -16.30 -13.21 17.02
CA GLN A 509 -15.87 -14.59 17.33
C GLN A 509 -16.41 -15.58 16.30
N ASP A 510 -17.69 -15.48 15.92
CA ASP A 510 -18.29 -16.32 14.88
C ASP A 510 -17.55 -16.19 13.53
N TYR A 511 -17.00 -15.00 13.22
CA TYR A 511 -16.09 -14.79 12.08
C TYR A 511 -14.74 -15.47 12.30
N ALA A 512 -14.10 -15.26 13.45
CA ALA A 512 -12.77 -15.77 13.74
C ALA A 512 -12.73 -17.32 13.71
N ASP A 513 -13.80 -17.96 14.16
CA ASP A 513 -13.93 -19.43 14.18
C ASP A 513 -14.01 -20.06 12.77
N ARG A 514 -14.37 -19.28 11.75
CA ARG A 514 -14.49 -19.75 10.35
C ARG A 514 -13.35 -19.28 9.42
N ALA A 515 -12.56 -18.31 9.86
CA ALA A 515 -11.50 -17.69 9.06
C ALA A 515 -10.18 -18.45 9.18
#